data_fe92d47af67289e922dc341575959747
#
_entry.id   fe92d47af67289e922dc341575959747
#
_cell.length_a   1.000
_cell.length_b   1.000
_cell.length_c   1.000
_cell.angle_alpha   90.00
_cell.angle_beta   90.00
_cell.angle_gamma   90.00
#
_symmetry.space_group_name_H-M   'P 1'
#
loop_
_entity.id
_entity.type
_entity.pdbx_description
1 polymer ?
#
loop_
_entity_poly.entity_id
_entity_poly.type
_entity_poly.pdbx_seq_one_letter_code
_entity_poly.pdbx_strand_id
1 'polypeptide(L)'
;VTVDIVVPDANNLTLVDRAMTAQFDQILKNYCRIWRATGPFNHSKLMAIDGCWAYVGSSNLDPRSLRLNFEVDLEVLDRDFAEALEKRIDRTIETASAVTLEGLRNRPFVVRLLERILWLGSPYL
;
A
#
# COMPACT_ATOMS: atom_id res chain seq x y z
N VAL A 1 -1.31 -0.97 -18.08
CA VAL A 1 -0.79 -1.76 -16.94
C VAL A 1 -1.82 -1.71 -15.84
N THR A 2 -2.17 -2.85 -15.26
CA THR A 2 -3.02 -2.93 -14.07
C THR A 2 -2.11 -3.06 -12.85
N VAL A 3 -2.37 -2.25 -11.81
CA VAL A 3 -1.61 -2.27 -10.56
C VAL A 3 -2.55 -2.50 -9.41
N ASP A 4 -2.29 -3.54 -8.63
CA ASP A 4 -2.98 -3.85 -7.38
C ASP A 4 -2.09 -3.46 -6.20
N ILE A 5 -2.63 -2.67 -5.29
CA ILE A 5 -1.94 -2.22 -4.08
C ILE A 5 -2.68 -2.79 -2.87
N VAL A 6 -1.99 -3.61 -2.10
CA VAL A 6 -2.55 -4.21 -0.89
C VAL A 6 -1.98 -3.48 0.33
N VAL A 7 -2.85 -2.95 1.15
CA VAL A 7 -2.50 -2.29 2.41
C VAL A 7 -3.22 -2.96 3.57
N PRO A 8 -2.66 -2.97 4.79
CA PRO A 8 -3.36 -3.52 5.95
C PRO A 8 -4.61 -2.68 6.27
N ASP A 9 -5.70 -3.35 6.67
CA ASP A 9 -6.92 -2.68 7.11
C ASP A 9 -6.77 -2.04 8.49
N ALA A 10 -6.04 -2.71 9.40
CA ALA A 10 -5.71 -2.19 10.72
C ALA A 10 -4.23 -1.77 10.76
N ASN A 11 -3.98 -0.49 10.99
CA ASN A 11 -2.64 0.02 11.26
C ASN A 11 -2.54 0.39 12.76
N ASN A 12 -1.47 -0.03 13.41
CA ASN A 12 -1.18 0.33 14.81
C ASN A 12 -0.97 1.84 15.00
N LEU A 13 -0.70 2.57 13.90
CA LEU A 13 -0.50 4.01 13.87
C LEU A 13 -1.64 4.68 13.08
N THR A 14 -2.71 5.04 13.75
CA THR A 14 -3.89 5.68 13.14
C THR A 14 -3.57 6.95 12.35
N LEU A 15 -2.54 7.71 12.73
CA LEU A 15 -2.12 8.91 12.02
C LEU A 15 -1.48 8.58 10.67
N VAL A 16 -0.66 7.53 10.63
CA VAL A 16 -0.01 7.06 9.38
C VAL A 16 -1.05 6.52 8.41
N ASP A 17 -2.03 5.74 8.89
CA ASP A 17 -3.13 5.24 8.06
C ASP A 17 -3.96 6.38 7.45
N ARG A 18 -4.25 7.42 8.23
CA ARG A 18 -4.97 8.60 7.73
C ARG A 18 -4.16 9.37 6.69
N ALA A 19 -2.86 9.58 6.92
CA ALA A 19 -1.98 10.23 5.96
C ALA A 19 -1.88 9.42 4.65
N MET A 20 -1.73 8.11 4.73
CA MET A 20 -1.73 7.20 3.57
C MET A 20 -3.06 7.26 2.81
N THR A 21 -4.18 7.24 3.51
CA THR A 21 -5.52 7.27 2.91
C THR A 21 -5.78 8.56 2.12
N ALA A 22 -5.13 9.68 2.48
CA ALA A 22 -5.23 10.92 1.72
C ALA A 22 -4.72 10.80 0.27
N GLN A 23 -3.82 9.86 -0.02
CA GLN A 23 -3.27 9.63 -1.36
C GLN A 23 -4.14 8.69 -2.22
N PHE A 24 -5.03 7.91 -1.62
CA PHE A 24 -5.81 6.89 -2.33
C PHE A 24 -6.66 7.47 -3.47
N ASP A 25 -7.19 8.69 -3.31
CA ASP A 25 -7.96 9.36 -4.37
C ASP A 25 -7.14 9.57 -5.65
N GLN A 26 -5.87 9.92 -5.53
CA GLN A 26 -4.98 10.09 -6.68
C GLN A 26 -4.60 8.74 -7.30
N ILE A 27 -4.30 7.75 -6.47
CA ILE A 27 -3.90 6.41 -6.92
C ILE A 27 -5.05 5.76 -7.70
N LEU A 28 -6.28 5.79 -7.16
CA LEU A 28 -7.46 5.22 -7.81
C LEU A 28 -7.83 5.92 -9.13
N LYS A 29 -7.57 7.23 -9.26
CA LYS A 29 -7.77 7.97 -10.51
C LYS A 29 -6.79 7.57 -11.62
N ASN A 30 -5.65 7.01 -11.26
CA ASN A 30 -4.64 6.53 -12.19
C ASN A 30 -4.79 5.02 -12.53
N TYR A 31 -6.03 4.50 -12.43
CA TYR A 31 -6.38 3.13 -12.79
C TYR A 31 -5.71 2.04 -11.95
N CYS A 32 -5.16 2.39 -10.78
CA CYS A 32 -4.70 1.43 -9.80
C CYS A 32 -5.89 0.95 -8.94
N ARG A 33 -5.80 -0.26 -8.43
CA ARG A 33 -6.76 -0.82 -7.48
C ARG A 33 -6.11 -0.88 -6.10
N ILE A 34 -6.88 -0.57 -5.07
CA ILE A 34 -6.39 -0.60 -3.68
C ILE A 34 -7.27 -1.56 -2.89
N TRP A 35 -6.62 -2.42 -2.13
CA TRP A 35 -7.24 -3.47 -1.33
C TRP A 35 -6.81 -3.31 0.12
N ARG A 36 -7.78 -3.32 1.04
CA ARG A 36 -7.51 -3.38 2.48
C ARG A 36 -7.56 -4.82 2.94
N ALA A 37 -6.41 -5.36 3.29
CA ALA A 37 -6.27 -6.72 3.76
C ALA A 37 -6.73 -6.85 5.22
N THR A 38 -7.67 -7.76 5.46
CA THR A 38 -8.13 -8.12 6.79
C THR A 38 -7.17 -9.11 7.46
N GLY A 39 -7.18 -9.17 8.79
CA GLY A 39 -6.34 -10.10 9.56
C GLY A 39 -5.23 -9.41 10.36
N PRO A 40 -4.25 -10.18 10.86
CA PRO A 40 -3.16 -9.62 11.64
C PRO A 40 -2.32 -8.68 10.78
N PHE A 41 -1.81 -7.61 11.40
CA PHE A 41 -0.97 -6.63 10.73
C PHE A 41 0.26 -7.30 10.11
N ASN A 42 0.37 -7.17 8.79
CA ASN A 42 1.51 -7.69 8.02
C ASN A 42 2.43 -6.52 7.61
N HIS A 43 3.68 -6.57 8.05
CA HIS A 43 4.68 -5.54 7.78
C HIS A 43 5.58 -5.86 6.57
N SER A 44 5.26 -6.86 5.78
CA SER A 44 6.04 -7.23 4.58
C SER A 44 5.96 -6.15 3.51
N LYS A 45 7.08 -5.86 2.86
CA LYS A 45 7.18 -5.01 1.69
C LYS A 45 7.50 -5.91 0.51
N LEU A 46 6.51 -6.15 -0.30
CA LEU A 46 6.55 -7.12 -1.40
C LEU A 46 6.02 -6.46 -2.67
N MET A 47 6.66 -6.75 -3.79
CA MET A 47 6.16 -6.41 -5.12
C MET A 47 6.45 -7.56 -6.08
N ALA A 48 5.53 -7.83 -6.98
CA ALA A 48 5.72 -8.78 -8.07
C ALA A 48 5.22 -8.16 -9.36
N ILE A 49 5.91 -8.42 -10.47
CA ILE A 49 5.61 -7.87 -11.79
C ILE A 49 5.66 -8.98 -12.83
N ASP A 50 4.50 -9.20 -13.49
CA ASP A 50 4.35 -10.05 -14.68
C ASP A 50 4.93 -11.46 -14.51
N GLY A 51 4.90 -12.04 -13.30
CA GLY A 51 5.39 -13.39 -13.01
C GLY A 51 6.88 -13.61 -13.27
N CYS A 52 7.69 -12.54 -13.38
CA CYS A 52 9.11 -12.67 -13.72
C CYS A 52 10.06 -11.83 -12.86
N TRP A 53 9.54 -10.82 -12.19
CA TRP A 53 10.31 -9.95 -11.29
C TRP A 53 9.63 -9.85 -9.94
N ALA A 54 10.41 -9.93 -8.89
CA ALA A 54 9.91 -9.78 -7.53
C ALA A 54 10.84 -8.88 -6.70
N TYR A 55 10.25 -8.20 -5.74
CA TYR A 55 10.93 -7.38 -4.76
C TYR A 55 10.49 -7.81 -3.36
N VAL A 56 11.46 -7.94 -2.48
CA VAL A 56 11.27 -8.22 -1.05
C VAL A 56 12.19 -7.32 -0.26
N GLY A 57 11.64 -6.49 0.60
CA GLY A 57 12.47 -5.53 1.29
C GLY A 57 11.94 -5.02 2.62
N SER A 58 12.69 -4.10 3.18
CA SER A 58 12.33 -3.36 4.39
C SER A 58 11.77 -1.97 4.10
N SER A 59 12.01 -1.42 2.89
CA SER A 59 11.58 -0.08 2.49
C SER A 59 10.06 0.05 2.38
N ASN A 60 9.48 1.00 3.08
CA ASN A 60 8.11 1.45 2.79
C ASN A 60 8.11 2.37 1.57
N LEU A 61 7.00 2.41 0.83
CA LEU A 61 6.77 3.39 -0.24
C LEU A 61 6.39 4.76 0.34
N ASP A 62 7.25 5.31 1.17
CA ASP A 62 7.10 6.63 1.77
C ASP A 62 8.42 7.43 1.66
N PRO A 63 8.35 8.78 1.71
CA PRO A 63 9.53 9.64 1.54
C PRO A 63 10.63 9.43 2.58
N ARG A 64 10.28 8.97 3.78
CA ARG A 64 11.22 8.74 4.87
C ARG A 64 12.04 7.47 4.63
N SER A 65 11.36 6.34 4.36
CA SER A 65 12.05 5.08 4.05
C SER A 65 12.92 5.20 2.81
N LEU A 66 12.40 5.84 1.75
CA LEU A 66 13.12 5.96 0.48
C LEU A 66 14.31 6.94 0.49
N ARG A 67 14.46 7.80 1.50
CA ARG A 67 15.48 8.85 1.51
C ARG A 67 16.31 8.94 2.77
N LEU A 68 15.75 8.56 3.92
CA LEU A 68 16.35 8.85 5.22
C LEU A 68 16.71 7.61 6.03
N ASN A 69 16.01 6.49 5.82
CA ASN A 69 16.27 5.27 6.56
C ASN A 69 17.35 4.42 5.86
N PHE A 70 18.08 3.64 6.65
CA PHE A 70 18.88 2.54 6.12
C PHE A 70 17.97 1.34 5.92
N GLU A 71 17.79 0.94 4.68
CA GLU A 71 16.90 -0.15 4.28
C GLU A 71 17.67 -1.19 3.49
N VAL A 72 17.16 -2.42 3.48
CA VAL A 72 17.70 -3.51 2.66
C VAL A 72 16.59 -4.07 1.80
N ASP A 73 16.82 -4.04 0.52
CA ASP A 73 15.86 -4.49 -0.49
C ASP A 73 16.53 -5.45 -1.45
N LEU A 74 15.82 -6.49 -1.83
CA LEU A 74 16.26 -7.53 -2.75
C LEU A 74 15.38 -7.52 -3.99
N GLU A 75 16.00 -7.46 -5.14
CA GLU A 75 15.37 -7.74 -6.43
C GLU A 75 15.66 -9.18 -6.84
N VAL A 76 14.63 -9.89 -7.24
CA VAL A 76 14.72 -11.30 -7.63
C VAL A 76 14.20 -11.46 -9.06
N LEU A 77 15.07 -11.87 -9.96
CA LEU A 77 14.77 -12.15 -11.37
C LEU A 77 14.62 -13.67 -11.54
N ASP A 78 13.57 -14.22 -10.97
CA ASP A 78 13.25 -15.65 -11.03
C ASP A 78 11.75 -15.84 -11.17
N ARG A 79 11.33 -16.63 -12.17
CA ARG A 79 9.92 -16.84 -12.48
C ARG A 79 9.19 -17.61 -11.40
N ASP A 80 9.78 -18.68 -10.91
CA ASP A 80 9.12 -19.54 -9.93
C ASP A 80 8.89 -18.78 -8.62
N PHE A 81 9.87 -17.96 -8.23
CA PHE A 81 9.75 -17.09 -7.07
C PHE A 81 8.71 -15.97 -7.28
N ALA A 82 8.75 -15.28 -8.42
CA ALA A 82 7.83 -14.19 -8.73
C ALA A 82 6.37 -14.69 -8.79
N GLU A 83 6.10 -15.81 -9.47
CA GLU A 83 4.77 -16.42 -9.52
C GLU A 83 4.29 -16.90 -8.14
N ALA A 84 5.17 -17.46 -7.32
CA ALA A 84 4.81 -17.85 -5.97
C ALA A 84 4.43 -16.63 -5.10
N LEU A 85 5.13 -15.51 -5.29
CA LEU A 85 4.85 -14.27 -4.61
C LEU A 85 3.52 -13.65 -5.10
N GLU A 86 3.27 -13.63 -6.42
CA GLU A 86 1.98 -13.19 -6.99
C GLU A 86 0.82 -14.00 -6.40
N LYS A 87 0.90 -15.32 -6.43
CA LYS A 87 -0.13 -16.20 -5.84
C LYS A 87 -0.38 -15.91 -4.35
N ARG A 88 0.66 -15.53 -3.61
CA ARG A 88 0.52 -15.13 -2.21
C ARG A 88 -0.23 -13.81 -2.07
N ILE A 89 0.09 -12.81 -2.91
CA ILE A 89 -0.58 -11.51 -2.95
C ILE A 89 -2.04 -11.69 -3.36
N ASP A 90 -2.33 -12.47 -4.40
CA ASP A 90 -3.67 -12.75 -4.90
C ASP A 90 -4.56 -13.37 -3.81
N ARG A 91 -4.05 -14.36 -3.07
CA ARG A 91 -4.78 -14.94 -1.93
C ARG A 91 -5.12 -13.91 -0.85
N THR A 92 -4.26 -12.91 -0.65
CA THR A 92 -4.56 -11.82 0.28
C THR A 92 -5.66 -10.93 -0.27
N ILE A 93 -5.65 -10.66 -1.58
CA ILE A 93 -6.68 -9.87 -2.27
C ILE A 93 -8.04 -10.55 -2.22
N GLU A 94 -8.12 -11.88 -2.36
CA GLU A 94 -9.37 -12.64 -2.30
C GLU A 94 -10.20 -12.40 -1.03
N THR A 95 -9.53 -12.10 0.08
CA THR A 95 -10.16 -11.82 1.38
C THR A 95 -10.18 -10.35 1.76
N ALA A 96 -9.59 -9.49 0.92
CA ALA A 96 -9.47 -8.07 1.17
C ALA A 96 -10.71 -7.28 0.71
N SER A 97 -10.88 -6.10 1.25
CA SER A 97 -11.93 -5.17 0.86
C SER A 97 -11.41 -4.13 -0.14
N ALA A 98 -12.09 -3.99 -1.27
CA ALA A 98 -11.73 -2.99 -2.26
C ALA A 98 -11.99 -1.56 -1.76
N VAL A 99 -11.02 -0.67 -1.95
CA VAL A 99 -11.21 0.76 -1.71
C VAL A 99 -11.79 1.40 -2.98
N THR A 100 -12.89 2.12 -2.85
CA THR A 100 -13.55 2.79 -3.96
C THR A 100 -13.50 4.30 -3.84
N LEU A 101 -13.48 5.01 -4.98
CA LEU A 101 -13.57 6.48 -5.00
C LEU A 101 -14.84 6.99 -4.33
N GLU A 102 -15.95 6.30 -4.52
CA GLU A 102 -17.23 6.63 -3.90
C GLU A 102 -17.15 6.52 -2.38
N GLY A 103 -16.61 5.41 -1.85
CA GLY A 103 -16.40 5.21 -0.42
C GLY A 103 -15.50 6.30 0.19
N LEU A 104 -14.45 6.73 -0.55
CA LEU A 104 -13.58 7.83 -0.10
C LEU A 104 -14.30 9.18 -0.06
N ARG A 105 -15.16 9.46 -1.05
CA ARG A 105 -15.89 10.74 -1.15
C ARG A 105 -17.03 10.86 -0.15
N ASN A 106 -17.65 9.76 0.21
CA ASN A 106 -18.77 9.73 1.18
C ASN A 106 -18.32 9.97 2.62
N ARG A 107 -17.01 10.04 2.89
CA ARG A 107 -16.49 10.34 4.23
C ARG A 107 -16.70 11.82 4.60
N PRO A 108 -16.95 12.16 5.89
CA PRO A 108 -17.13 13.53 6.36
C PRO A 108 -16.00 14.46 5.92
N PHE A 109 -16.35 15.68 5.52
CA PHE A 109 -15.36 16.67 5.06
C PHE A 109 -14.25 16.93 6.08
N VAL A 110 -14.59 16.99 7.36
CA VAL A 110 -13.61 17.21 8.45
C VAL A 110 -12.56 16.10 8.50
N VAL A 111 -12.99 14.84 8.31
CA VAL A 111 -12.07 13.68 8.28
C VAL A 111 -11.11 13.80 7.09
N ARG A 112 -11.63 14.11 5.91
CA ARG A 112 -10.83 14.28 4.69
C ARG A 112 -9.85 15.45 4.80
N LEU A 113 -10.25 16.55 5.43
CA LEU A 113 -9.37 17.70 5.69
C LEU A 113 -8.25 17.32 6.65
N LEU A 114 -8.56 16.64 7.75
CA LEU A 114 -7.58 16.17 8.72
C LEU A 114 -6.55 15.22 8.07
N GLU A 115 -7.00 14.29 7.23
CA GLU A 115 -6.12 13.38 6.50
C GLU A 115 -5.13 14.13 5.60
N ARG A 116 -5.58 15.18 4.90
CA ARG A 116 -4.71 16.01 4.06
C ARG A 116 -3.69 16.81 4.87
N ILE A 117 -4.10 17.32 6.04
CA ILE A 117 -3.19 18.03 6.95
C ILE A 117 -2.12 17.07 7.47
N LEU A 118 -2.51 15.86 7.88
CA LEU A 118 -1.57 14.83 8.34
C LEU A 118 -0.63 14.40 7.22
N TRP A 119 -1.10 14.31 5.99
CA TRP A 119 -0.24 13.98 4.86
C TRP A 119 0.85 15.03 4.59
N LEU A 120 0.58 16.33 4.81
CA LEU A 120 1.61 17.36 4.72
C LEU A 120 2.75 17.15 5.73
N GLY A 121 2.46 16.52 6.86
CA GLY A 121 3.45 16.14 7.87
C GLY A 121 4.10 14.77 7.64
N SER A 122 3.70 14.02 6.61
CA SER A 122 4.15 12.64 6.38
C SER A 122 5.67 12.45 6.27
N PRO A 123 6.48 13.41 5.79
CA PRO A 123 7.94 13.27 5.81
C PRO A 123 8.53 13.21 7.24
N TYR A 124 7.75 13.58 8.25
CA TYR A 124 8.16 13.62 9.66
C TYR A 124 7.45 12.55 10.52
N LEU A 125 6.49 11.84 9.95
CA LEU A 125 5.78 10.72 10.56
C LEU A 125 6.45 9.40 10.20
#